data_8c1c0acb8b897d3121aa3ba424bbe6d3
#
_entry.id   8c1c0acb8b897d3121aa3ba424bbe6d3
#
_cell.length_a   1.000
_cell.length_b   1.000
_cell.length_c   1.000
_cell.angle_alpha   90.00
_cell.angle_beta   90.00
_cell.angle_gamma   90.00
#
_symmetry.space_group_name_H-M   'P 1'
#
loop_
_entity.id
_entity.type
_entity.pdbx_description
1 polymer ?
#
loop_
_entity_poly.entity_id
_entity_poly.type
_entity_poly.pdbx_seq_one_letter_code
_entity_poly.pdbx_strand_id
1 'polypeptide(L)'
;MAAANQPKGSVSAGSIKPVTRKAVRCQREVAWLVTQAAGKLVATTDDVNAPTPSFVLTAALSYTRKQEQAAQDNGRVIDHEAVMTPDLANFCQAAGLPAAPNALSDAGYMFTLSGADLIRDLYAYCGDLGEHTENAAQVKPGYAIKLALRLFLLDDAAGDVASSKDNASV
;
A
#
# COMPACT_ATOMS: atom_id res chain seq x y z
N MET A 1 62.28 -8.85 14.97
CA MET A 1 61.45 -8.66 13.76
C MET A 1 60.01 -8.58 14.21
N ALA A 2 59.44 -7.38 14.21
CA ALA A 2 58.03 -7.18 14.55
C ALA A 2 57.19 -7.57 13.32
N ALA A 3 56.42 -8.64 13.46
CA ALA A 3 55.36 -8.93 12.49
C ALA A 3 54.33 -7.81 12.55
N ALA A 4 54.19 -7.07 11.51
CA ALA A 4 53.12 -6.09 11.41
C ALA A 4 51.78 -6.82 11.45
N ASN A 5 51.09 -6.70 12.57
CA ASN A 5 49.77 -7.22 12.76
C ASN A 5 48.82 -6.32 11.95
N GLN A 6 48.59 -6.67 10.70
CA GLN A 6 47.55 -6.01 9.96
C GLN A 6 46.19 -6.41 10.56
N PRO A 7 45.31 -5.45 10.91
CA PRO A 7 43.99 -5.79 11.36
C PRO A 7 43.26 -6.47 10.19
N LYS A 8 43.06 -7.76 10.32
CA LYS A 8 42.13 -8.50 9.47
C LYS A 8 40.74 -7.98 9.75
N GLY A 9 40.14 -7.31 8.79
CA GLY A 9 38.74 -6.98 8.85
C GLY A 9 38.44 -5.49 8.83
N SER A 10 38.80 -4.81 7.77
CA SER A 10 37.98 -3.67 7.38
C SER A 10 36.65 -4.23 6.85
N VAL A 11 35.65 -4.38 7.73
CA VAL A 11 34.28 -4.49 7.28
C VAL A 11 34.00 -3.20 6.55
N SER A 12 33.99 -3.23 5.24
CA SER A 12 33.61 -2.08 4.45
C SER A 12 32.17 -1.76 4.86
N ALA A 13 31.92 -0.55 5.39
CA ALA A 13 30.64 -0.04 5.83
C ALA A 13 29.56 0.01 4.71
N GLY A 14 29.80 -0.66 3.56
CA GLY A 14 28.95 -0.65 2.37
C GLY A 14 28.34 -2.00 2.00
N SER A 15 28.50 -3.10 2.77
CA SER A 15 28.02 -4.41 2.36
C SER A 15 26.80 -4.94 3.13
N ILE A 16 25.90 -4.06 3.59
CA ILE A 16 24.57 -4.49 4.02
C ILE A 16 23.77 -4.80 2.75
N LYS A 17 23.59 -6.08 2.45
CA LYS A 17 22.72 -6.50 1.34
C LYS A 17 21.30 -6.00 1.61
N PRO A 18 20.67 -5.27 0.65
CA PRO A 18 19.30 -4.85 0.82
C PRO A 18 18.38 -6.07 0.97
N VAL A 19 17.40 -5.96 1.83
CA VAL A 19 16.35 -6.99 1.97
C VAL A 19 15.52 -6.97 0.69
N THR A 20 15.53 -8.06 -0.07
CA THR A 20 14.82 -8.18 -1.35
C THR A 20 13.52 -8.95 -1.27
N ARG A 21 13.28 -9.65 -0.15
CA ARG A 21 12.03 -10.38 0.12
C ARG A 21 11.68 -10.25 1.59
N LYS A 22 10.41 -10.03 1.87
CA LYS A 22 9.89 -9.96 3.24
C LYS A 22 8.45 -10.45 3.32
N ALA A 23 8.17 -11.32 4.28
CA ALA A 23 6.80 -11.73 4.59
C ALA A 23 6.17 -10.74 5.57
N VAL A 24 4.97 -10.30 5.29
CA VAL A 24 4.18 -9.40 6.13
C VAL A 24 2.84 -10.07 6.45
N ARG A 25 2.48 -10.06 7.73
CA ARG A 25 1.18 -10.55 8.16
C ARG A 25 0.11 -9.49 7.92
N CYS A 26 -0.92 -9.86 7.20
CA CYS A 26 -2.06 -9.01 6.85
C CYS A 26 -3.37 -9.68 7.26
N GLN A 27 -4.45 -8.90 7.28
CA GLN A 27 -5.79 -9.47 7.30
C GLN A 27 -6.09 -10.14 5.95
N ARG A 28 -6.89 -11.20 5.96
CA ARG A 28 -7.19 -11.96 4.74
C ARG A 28 -7.90 -11.16 3.66
N GLU A 29 -8.64 -10.12 4.03
CA GLU A 29 -9.25 -9.20 3.07
C GLU A 29 -8.23 -8.53 2.13
N VAL A 30 -6.96 -8.40 2.56
CA VAL A 30 -5.89 -7.84 1.73
C VAL A 30 -5.69 -8.67 0.46
N ALA A 31 -5.81 -10.01 0.53
CA ALA A 31 -5.73 -10.86 -0.65
C ALA A 31 -6.84 -10.52 -1.67
N TRP A 32 -8.05 -10.28 -1.19
CA TRP A 32 -9.16 -9.83 -2.04
C TRP A 32 -8.90 -8.45 -2.65
N LEU A 33 -8.44 -7.48 -1.85
CA LEU A 33 -8.12 -6.13 -2.31
C LEU A 33 -7.01 -6.15 -3.37
N VAL A 34 -5.99 -6.99 -3.21
CA VAL A 34 -4.92 -7.18 -4.21
C VAL A 34 -5.49 -7.70 -5.52
N THR A 35 -6.40 -8.67 -5.47
CA THR A 35 -7.06 -9.21 -6.67
C THR A 35 -7.86 -8.12 -7.41
N GLN A 36 -8.60 -7.29 -6.68
CA GLN A 36 -9.37 -6.20 -7.28
C GLN A 36 -8.45 -5.11 -7.88
N ALA A 37 -7.39 -4.76 -7.16
CA ALA A 37 -6.40 -3.79 -7.65
C ALA A 37 -5.64 -4.32 -8.88
N ALA A 38 -5.33 -5.62 -8.93
CA ALA A 38 -4.74 -6.25 -10.10
C ALA A 38 -5.68 -6.15 -11.32
N GLY A 39 -6.96 -6.41 -11.15
CA GLY A 39 -7.97 -6.25 -12.20
C GLY A 39 -8.06 -4.82 -12.72
N LYS A 40 -8.02 -3.82 -11.82
CA LYS A 40 -7.98 -2.40 -12.20
C LYS A 40 -6.74 -2.06 -13.04
N LEU A 41 -5.56 -2.55 -12.65
CA LEU A 41 -4.32 -2.31 -13.38
C LEU A 41 -4.35 -2.95 -14.77
N VAL A 42 -4.85 -4.17 -14.92
CA VAL A 42 -5.01 -4.83 -16.22
C VAL A 42 -5.95 -4.05 -17.13
N ALA A 43 -7.03 -3.50 -16.59
CA ALA A 43 -7.99 -2.71 -17.35
C ALA A 43 -7.42 -1.36 -17.84
N THR A 44 -6.39 -0.85 -17.18
CA THR A 44 -5.77 0.46 -17.50
C THR A 44 -4.46 0.36 -18.26
N THR A 45 -3.92 -0.85 -18.42
CA THR A 45 -2.67 -1.09 -19.14
C THR A 45 -2.89 -2.06 -20.30
N ASP A 46 -2.20 -1.86 -21.42
CA ASP A 46 -2.22 -2.80 -22.53
C ASP A 46 -1.40 -4.09 -22.27
N ASP A 47 -0.89 -4.24 -21.06
CA ASP A 47 -0.12 -5.41 -20.69
C ASP A 47 -1.05 -6.59 -20.37
N VAL A 48 -0.93 -7.66 -21.15
CA VAL A 48 -1.76 -8.87 -21.05
C VAL A 48 -1.37 -9.75 -19.89
N ASN A 49 -0.25 -9.49 -19.23
CA ASN A 49 0.24 -10.29 -18.11
C ASN A 49 -0.42 -9.86 -16.80
N ALA A 50 -0.93 -10.82 -16.05
CA ALA A 50 -1.45 -10.56 -14.72
C ALA A 50 -0.34 -9.96 -13.83
N PRO A 51 -0.54 -8.77 -13.24
CA PRO A 51 0.48 -8.17 -12.39
C PRO A 51 0.72 -9.00 -11.14
N THR A 52 1.97 -9.06 -10.71
CA THR A 52 2.32 -9.72 -9.44
C THR A 52 1.76 -8.93 -8.26
N PRO A 53 1.48 -9.57 -7.10
CA PRO A 53 1.04 -8.85 -5.90
C PRO A 53 1.98 -7.71 -5.49
N SER A 54 3.30 -7.90 -5.61
CA SER A 54 4.29 -6.84 -5.31
C SER A 54 4.20 -5.67 -6.28
N PHE A 55 3.96 -5.92 -7.56
CA PHE A 55 3.73 -4.86 -8.54
C PHE A 55 2.45 -4.08 -8.24
N VAL A 56 1.38 -4.78 -7.90
CA VAL A 56 0.10 -4.15 -7.49
C VAL A 56 0.30 -3.24 -6.29
N LEU A 57 1.01 -3.71 -5.27
CA LEU A 57 1.28 -2.91 -4.08
C LEU A 57 2.19 -1.72 -4.38
N THR A 58 3.18 -1.88 -5.25
CA THR A 58 4.04 -0.78 -5.70
C THR A 58 3.19 0.32 -6.35
N ALA A 59 2.28 -0.04 -7.23
CA ALA A 59 1.38 0.91 -7.88
C ALA A 59 0.43 1.59 -6.87
N ALA A 60 -0.18 0.83 -5.97
CA ALA A 60 -1.08 1.36 -4.95
C ALA A 60 -0.36 2.31 -3.97
N LEU A 61 0.84 1.96 -3.54
CA LEU A 61 1.64 2.79 -2.63
C LEU A 61 2.10 4.08 -3.31
N SER A 62 2.58 4.00 -4.54
CA SER A 62 2.96 5.17 -5.33
C SER A 62 1.78 6.12 -5.56
N TYR A 63 0.61 5.57 -5.90
CA TYR A 63 -0.62 6.33 -6.03
C TYR A 63 -1.00 7.03 -4.72
N THR A 64 -1.00 6.31 -3.60
CA THR A 64 -1.33 6.84 -2.28
C THR A 64 -0.42 8.01 -1.91
N ARG A 65 0.89 7.86 -2.08
CA ARG A 65 1.86 8.92 -1.79
C ARG A 65 1.63 10.17 -2.63
N LYS A 66 1.29 10.01 -3.90
CA LYS A 66 0.95 11.13 -4.78
C LYS A 66 -0.32 11.84 -4.35
N GLN A 67 -1.34 11.10 -3.94
CA GLN A 67 -2.61 11.67 -3.47
C GLN A 67 -2.43 12.43 -2.15
N GLU A 68 -1.64 11.88 -1.23
CA GLU A 68 -1.32 12.56 0.03
C GLU A 68 -0.53 13.85 -0.20
N GLN A 69 0.45 13.82 -1.10
CA GLN A 69 1.21 15.02 -1.45
C GLN A 69 0.32 16.07 -2.11
N ALA A 70 -0.54 15.68 -3.05
CA ALA A 70 -1.47 16.59 -3.70
C ALA A 70 -2.48 17.20 -2.70
N ALA A 71 -2.95 16.41 -1.74
CA ALA A 71 -3.81 16.92 -0.67
C ALA A 71 -3.07 17.95 0.19
N GLN A 72 -1.85 17.64 0.60
CA GLN A 72 -1.02 18.53 1.40
C GLN A 72 -0.70 19.84 0.67
N ASP A 73 -0.38 19.78 -0.62
CA ASP A 73 -0.13 20.97 -1.45
C ASP A 73 -1.35 21.89 -1.54
N ASN A 74 -2.55 21.32 -1.39
CA ASN A 74 -3.83 22.04 -1.34
C ASN A 74 -4.31 22.35 0.09
N GLY A 75 -3.46 22.19 1.10
CA GLY A 75 -3.81 22.43 2.50
C GLY A 75 -4.86 21.45 3.06
N ARG A 76 -4.97 20.26 2.48
CA ARG A 76 -5.91 19.21 2.90
C ARG A 76 -5.15 18.00 3.42
N VAL A 77 -5.82 17.19 4.22
CA VAL A 77 -5.32 15.91 4.73
C VAL A 77 -6.32 14.82 4.34
N ILE A 78 -5.81 13.69 3.89
CA ILE A 78 -6.66 12.52 3.62
C ILE A 78 -7.07 11.91 4.96
N ASP A 79 -8.37 11.71 5.15
CA ASP A 79 -8.91 11.06 6.35
C ASP A 79 -8.75 9.54 6.23
N HIS A 80 -7.63 9.03 6.78
CA HIS A 80 -7.32 7.61 6.77
C HIS A 80 -8.32 6.79 7.58
N GLU A 81 -8.87 7.34 8.66
CA GLU A 81 -9.87 6.66 9.48
C GLU A 81 -11.16 6.42 8.69
N ALA A 82 -11.62 7.42 7.95
CA ALA A 82 -12.79 7.26 7.09
C ALA A 82 -12.60 6.19 6.00
N VAL A 83 -11.38 6.00 5.50
CA VAL A 83 -11.04 4.96 4.54
C VAL A 83 -10.99 3.56 5.18
N MET A 84 -10.51 3.47 6.43
CA MET A 84 -10.24 2.20 7.11
C MET A 84 -11.40 1.69 7.95
N THR A 85 -12.30 2.55 8.41
CA THR A 85 -13.43 2.19 9.28
C THR A 85 -14.47 1.28 8.62
N PRO A 86 -14.85 1.47 7.33
CA PRO A 86 -15.83 0.58 6.72
C PRO A 86 -15.36 -0.88 6.71
N ASP A 87 -16.26 -1.80 7.03
CA ASP A 87 -16.00 -3.21 6.80
C ASP A 87 -15.83 -3.50 5.29
N LEU A 88 -15.36 -4.69 4.94
CA LEU A 88 -15.06 -5.01 3.56
C LEU A 88 -16.30 -4.92 2.66
N ALA A 89 -17.47 -5.34 3.13
CA ALA A 89 -18.72 -5.28 2.36
C ALA A 89 -19.12 -3.84 2.04
N ASN A 90 -19.10 -2.96 3.03
CA ASN A 90 -19.39 -1.54 2.86
C ASN A 90 -18.33 -0.84 2.02
N PHE A 91 -17.08 -1.19 2.20
CA PHE A 91 -15.99 -0.67 1.37
C PHE A 91 -16.16 -1.06 -0.10
N CYS A 92 -16.43 -2.33 -0.40
CA CYS A 92 -16.67 -2.78 -1.78
C CYS A 92 -17.84 -2.03 -2.43
N GLN A 93 -18.91 -1.80 -1.68
CA GLN A 93 -20.06 -1.03 -2.17
C GLN A 93 -19.67 0.43 -2.48
N ALA A 94 -18.95 1.09 -1.58
CA ALA A 94 -18.50 2.47 -1.76
C ALA A 94 -17.50 2.62 -2.92
N ALA A 95 -16.66 1.62 -3.15
CA ALA A 95 -15.66 1.60 -4.21
C ALA A 95 -16.21 1.09 -5.56
N GLY A 96 -17.49 0.69 -5.63
CA GLY A 96 -18.07 0.11 -6.85
C GLY A 96 -17.47 -1.24 -7.23
N LEU A 97 -16.97 -1.99 -6.27
CA LEU A 97 -16.35 -3.31 -6.46
C LEU A 97 -17.41 -4.43 -6.37
N PRO A 98 -17.14 -5.61 -6.97
CA PRO A 98 -17.93 -6.80 -6.74
C PRO A 98 -18.03 -7.14 -5.25
N ALA A 99 -19.13 -7.76 -4.83
CA ALA A 99 -19.30 -8.21 -3.47
C ALA A 99 -18.19 -9.22 -3.10
N ALA A 100 -17.52 -8.98 -1.97
CA ALA A 100 -16.51 -9.90 -1.45
C ALA A 100 -17.15 -11.23 -1.02
N PRO A 101 -16.43 -12.36 -1.13
CA PRO A 101 -16.92 -13.64 -0.63
C PRO A 101 -17.24 -13.58 0.87
N ASN A 102 -18.38 -14.14 1.28
CA ASN A 102 -18.83 -14.14 2.67
C ASN A 102 -17.92 -14.93 3.65
N ALA A 103 -16.98 -15.70 3.12
CA ALA A 103 -16.14 -16.61 3.89
C ALA A 103 -14.67 -16.16 3.99
N LEU A 104 -14.41 -14.87 4.05
CA LEU A 104 -13.08 -14.41 4.44
C LEU A 104 -12.94 -14.68 5.93
N SER A 105 -12.28 -15.81 6.27
CA SER A 105 -12.01 -16.17 7.66
C SER A 105 -11.11 -15.13 8.33
N ASP A 106 -11.26 -14.96 9.64
CA ASP A 106 -10.38 -14.10 10.46
C ASP A 106 -8.92 -14.54 10.49
N ALA A 107 -8.59 -15.65 9.81
CA ALA A 107 -7.22 -16.13 9.67
C ALA A 107 -6.35 -15.08 8.95
N GLY A 108 -5.17 -14.83 9.51
CA GLY A 108 -4.20 -13.93 8.90
C GLY A 108 -3.72 -14.44 7.53
N TYR A 109 -3.37 -13.51 6.68
CA TYR A 109 -2.77 -13.75 5.37
C TYR A 109 -1.31 -13.33 5.39
N MET A 110 -0.41 -14.18 4.88
CA MET A 110 1.00 -13.84 4.73
C MET A 110 1.26 -13.30 3.32
N PHE A 111 1.54 -12.02 3.24
CA PHE A 111 1.89 -11.36 2.00
C PHE A 111 3.41 -11.34 1.85
N THR A 112 3.93 -11.92 0.78
CA THR A 112 5.37 -11.88 0.49
C THR A 112 5.68 -10.71 -0.43
N LEU A 113 6.36 -9.71 0.11
CA LEU A 113 6.88 -8.58 -0.64
C LEU A 113 8.15 -9.00 -1.39
N SER A 114 8.25 -8.64 -2.66
CA SER A 114 9.44 -8.82 -3.48
C SER A 114 9.88 -7.48 -4.05
N GLY A 115 11.14 -7.14 -3.86
CA GLY A 115 11.75 -5.89 -4.30
C GLY A 115 12.22 -5.01 -3.14
N ALA A 116 13.50 -4.64 -3.14
CA ALA A 116 14.11 -3.83 -2.08
C ALA A 116 13.47 -2.43 -1.99
N ASP A 117 13.16 -1.83 -3.12
CA ASP A 117 12.54 -0.49 -3.17
C ASP A 117 11.13 -0.50 -2.58
N LEU A 118 10.31 -1.50 -2.92
CA LEU A 118 8.97 -1.63 -2.35
C LEU A 118 9.02 -1.80 -0.83
N ILE A 119 9.91 -2.64 -0.33
CA ILE A 119 10.07 -2.88 1.11
C ILE A 119 10.50 -1.59 1.81
N ARG A 120 11.50 -0.90 1.29
CA ARG A 120 11.97 0.39 1.81
C ARG A 120 10.83 1.42 1.85
N ASP A 121 10.12 1.58 0.74
CA ASP A 121 9.07 2.59 0.60
C ASP A 121 7.87 2.30 1.51
N LEU A 122 7.50 1.02 1.66
CA LEU A 122 6.44 0.62 2.58
C LEU A 122 6.80 0.93 4.04
N TYR A 123 8.03 0.62 4.48
CA TYR A 123 8.45 0.91 5.85
C TYR A 123 8.63 2.39 6.11
N ALA A 124 9.08 3.16 5.12
CA ALA A 124 9.10 4.62 5.21
C ALA A 124 7.67 5.18 5.37
N TYR A 125 6.72 4.65 4.62
CA TYR A 125 5.31 5.04 4.75
C TYR A 125 4.72 4.68 6.12
N CYS A 126 5.06 3.51 6.67
CA CYS A 126 4.68 3.16 8.05
C CYS A 126 5.22 4.17 9.09
N GLY A 127 6.44 4.64 8.90
CA GLY A 127 7.05 5.68 9.75
C GLY A 127 6.27 6.99 9.67
N ASP A 128 5.98 7.46 8.46
CA ASP A 128 5.24 8.70 8.24
C ASP A 128 3.81 8.62 8.82
N LEU A 129 3.13 7.49 8.66
CA LEU A 129 1.81 7.27 9.27
C LEU A 129 1.88 7.31 10.80
N GLY A 130 2.94 6.77 11.40
CA GLY A 130 3.15 6.75 12.85
C GLY A 130 3.35 8.14 13.44
N GLU A 131 3.96 9.07 12.71
CA GLU A 131 4.18 10.45 13.16
C GLU A 131 2.88 11.26 13.26
N HIS A 132 1.84 10.85 12.54
CA HIS A 132 0.54 11.54 12.51
C HIS A 132 -0.48 10.94 13.49
N THR A 133 -0.12 9.93 14.24
CA THR A 133 -0.99 9.32 15.27
C THR A 133 -0.57 9.79 16.66
N GLU A 134 -1.52 10.20 17.48
CA GLU A 134 -1.28 10.66 18.87
C GLU A 134 -0.63 9.60 19.76
N ASN A 135 -0.74 8.35 19.37
CA ASN A 135 0.01 7.24 19.98
C ASN A 135 1.16 6.89 19.03
N ALA A 136 2.37 7.22 19.42
CA ALA A 136 3.62 6.86 18.74
C ALA A 136 3.83 5.33 18.57
N ALA A 137 2.75 4.55 18.58
CA ALA A 137 2.75 3.14 18.26
C ALA A 137 3.10 2.99 16.78
N GLN A 138 4.19 2.30 16.52
CA GLN A 138 4.65 1.99 15.18
C GLN A 138 3.52 1.37 14.35
N VAL A 139 3.13 2.04 13.26
CA VAL A 139 2.10 1.52 12.35
C VAL A 139 2.59 0.23 11.70
N LYS A 140 1.79 -0.82 11.79
CA LYS A 140 2.14 -2.12 11.22
C LYS A 140 2.07 -2.10 9.70
N PRO A 141 2.99 -2.79 8.99
CA PRO A 141 2.99 -2.85 7.53
C PRO A 141 1.66 -3.36 6.94
N GLY A 142 0.98 -4.29 7.60
CA GLY A 142 -0.33 -4.79 7.16
C GLY A 142 -1.40 -3.70 7.10
N TYR A 143 -1.40 -2.76 8.04
CA TYR A 143 -2.27 -1.59 8.02
C TYR A 143 -1.98 -0.68 6.83
N ALA A 144 -0.71 -0.35 6.62
CA ALA A 144 -0.28 0.51 5.51
C ALA A 144 -0.61 -0.10 4.14
N ILE A 145 -0.44 -1.42 3.99
CA ILE A 145 -0.82 -2.15 2.78
C ILE A 145 -2.33 -2.04 2.52
N LYS A 146 -3.14 -2.31 3.52
CA LYS A 146 -4.60 -2.22 3.42
C LYS A 146 -5.05 -0.80 3.06
N LEU A 147 -4.49 0.21 3.72
CA LEU A 147 -4.79 1.61 3.44
C LEU A 147 -4.45 2.00 2.00
N ALA A 148 -3.25 1.66 1.53
CA ALA A 148 -2.82 1.97 0.18
C ALA A 148 -3.72 1.30 -0.88
N LEU A 149 -4.08 0.04 -0.69
CA LEU A 149 -4.98 -0.68 -1.58
C LEU A 149 -6.39 -0.07 -1.59
N ARG A 150 -6.92 0.29 -0.44
CA ARG A 150 -8.24 0.93 -0.34
C ARG A 150 -8.27 2.30 -1.02
N LEU A 151 -7.28 3.14 -0.78
CA LEU A 151 -7.16 4.44 -1.46
C LEU A 151 -7.06 4.29 -2.97
N PHE A 152 -6.25 3.34 -3.43
CA PHE A 152 -6.10 3.05 -4.85
C PHE A 152 -7.42 2.59 -5.51
N LEU A 153 -8.22 1.79 -4.81
CA LEU A 153 -9.50 1.29 -5.32
C LEU A 153 -10.63 2.32 -5.24
N LEU A 154 -10.56 3.30 -4.35
CA LEU A 154 -11.56 4.36 -4.22
C LEU A 154 -11.45 5.44 -5.31
N ASP A 155 -10.36 5.53 -6.02
CA ASP A 155 -10.11 6.60 -6.98
C ASP A 155 -11.19 6.68 -8.09
N ASP A 156 -11.59 5.56 -8.63
CA ASP A 156 -12.62 5.51 -9.69
C ASP A 156 -14.00 5.96 -9.19
N ALA A 157 -14.33 5.63 -7.94
CA ALA A 157 -15.58 6.07 -7.31
C ALA A 157 -15.63 7.60 -7.11
N ALA A 158 -14.48 8.22 -6.81
CA ALA A 158 -14.38 9.67 -6.70
C ALA A 158 -14.49 10.37 -8.07
N GLY A 159 -13.99 9.74 -9.13
CA GLY A 159 -14.11 10.23 -10.50
C GLY A 159 -15.56 10.29 -11.00
N ASP A 160 -16.33 9.25 -10.74
CA ASP A 160 -17.73 9.18 -11.12
C ASP A 160 -18.63 10.21 -10.40
N VAL A 161 -18.32 10.49 -9.13
CA VAL A 161 -19.06 11.50 -8.34
C VAL A 161 -18.74 12.92 -8.83
N ALA A 162 -17.50 13.19 -9.22
CA ALA A 162 -17.13 14.49 -9.77
C ALA A 162 -17.76 14.73 -11.15
N SER A 163 -17.83 13.70 -11.99
CA SER A 163 -18.45 13.77 -13.30
C SER A 163 -19.97 13.98 -13.26
N SER A 164 -20.65 13.45 -12.23
CA SER A 164 -22.09 13.62 -12.10
C SER A 164 -22.48 14.99 -11.53
N LYS A 165 -21.57 15.72 -10.89
CA LYS A 165 -21.83 17.09 -10.43
C LYS A 165 -21.73 18.13 -11.52
N ASP A 166 -20.91 17.91 -12.53
CA ASP A 166 -20.78 18.83 -13.67
C ASP A 166 -21.97 18.74 -14.63
N ASN A 167 -22.71 17.64 -14.63
CA ASN A 167 -23.93 17.48 -15.43
C ASN A 167 -25.21 18.01 -14.74
N ALA A 168 -25.15 18.45 -13.51
CA ALA A 168 -26.31 18.97 -12.76
C ALA A 168 -26.42 20.50 -12.77
N SER A 169 -25.52 21.22 -13.47
CA SER A 169 -25.62 22.67 -13.65
C SER A 169 -25.87 23.02 -15.12
N VAL A 170 -27.10 22.80 -15.54
CA VAL A 170 -27.68 23.48 -16.70
C VAL A 170 -28.90 24.23 -16.23
#